data_c9a9a5a80ada471f5ff19646785cfd14
#
_entry.id   c9a9a5a80ada471f5ff19646785cfd14
#
_cell.length_a   1.000
_cell.length_b   1.000
_cell.length_c   1.000
_cell.angle_alpha   90.00
_cell.angle_beta   90.00
_cell.angle_gamma   90.00
#
_symmetry.space_group_name_H-M   'P 1'
#
loop_
_entity.id
_entity.type
_entity.pdbx_description
1 polymer ?
#
loop_
_entity_poly.entity_id
_entity_poly.type
_entity_poly.pdbx_seq_one_letter_code
_entity_poly.pdbx_strand_id
1 'polypeptide(L)'
;MAPAFLYSPYKDATISMNWNTNVISSNVTGQMSPVLSVLPTNVRALTLAFATGECGSENWAGVDGGALAAANVPLFTAANVNYVISTGGAAGSFTCGSDAGMATFINRYASNNLVGIDFDIEAGQTQQVINDLVQRVVVAQQNYPNLRFSFTLATLAPSQPGAVMASSWGASAPDSFNIYGDWVMQAIQTYGLKNYTINLMTMDYGSAGPGNCVVANGTCQMGQSAIQAAMNLHDHWGVPYSQMELTPMIGGNDVAGETFTPADADTTAAFVKQNGLVGVHFWSFDRDVDCPPGAASSMCNSIGGVGTLGYTNRFASDLAPGR
;
A
#
# COMPACT_ATOMS: atom_id res chain seq x y z
N MET A 1 0.21 4.45 -21.34
CA MET A 1 0.76 5.70 -20.77
C MET A 1 1.12 5.40 -19.33
N ALA A 2 2.29 5.81 -18.84
CA ALA A 2 2.63 5.60 -17.43
C ALA A 2 1.61 6.35 -16.55
N PRO A 3 1.18 5.78 -15.41
CA PRO A 3 0.26 6.46 -14.52
C PRO A 3 0.91 7.74 -13.94
N ALA A 4 0.09 8.74 -13.63
CA ALA A 4 0.56 9.93 -12.95
C ALA A 4 1.12 9.56 -11.57
N PHE A 5 2.13 10.33 -11.09
CA PHE A 5 2.69 10.11 -9.76
C PHE A 5 1.61 10.27 -8.68
N LEU A 6 1.59 9.36 -7.71
CA LEU A 6 0.64 9.35 -6.60
C LEU A 6 1.36 9.24 -5.25
N TYR A 7 1.15 10.24 -4.40
CA TYR A 7 1.47 10.15 -2.98
C TYR A 7 0.16 10.03 -2.20
N SER A 8 -0.07 8.90 -1.57
CA SER A 8 -1.31 8.62 -0.81
C SER A 8 -1.04 7.68 0.37
N PRO A 9 -0.86 8.22 1.57
CA PRO A 9 -0.75 7.39 2.77
C PRO A 9 -1.94 6.44 2.93
N TYR A 10 -1.70 5.21 3.41
CA TYR A 10 -2.77 4.32 3.81
C TYR A 10 -3.50 4.85 5.04
N LYS A 11 -4.82 4.86 4.98
CA LYS A 11 -5.72 5.10 6.08
C LYS A 11 -6.56 3.86 6.32
N ASP A 12 -6.35 3.18 7.44
CA ASP A 12 -7.28 2.13 7.85
C ASP A 12 -8.63 2.79 8.16
N ALA A 13 -9.62 2.54 7.32
CA ALA A 13 -10.91 3.20 7.39
C ALA A 13 -11.63 2.94 8.72
N THR A 14 -11.34 1.82 9.37
CA THR A 14 -12.03 1.37 10.58
C THR A 14 -11.35 1.79 11.87
N ILE A 15 -10.05 2.11 11.84
CA ILE A 15 -9.35 2.68 12.99
C ILE A 15 -9.88 4.09 13.26
N SER A 16 -10.41 4.30 14.45
CA SER A 16 -11.02 5.56 14.89
C SER A 16 -12.23 6.04 14.05
N MET A 17 -12.87 5.16 13.28
CA MET A 17 -14.05 5.50 12.51
C MET A 17 -15.19 5.95 13.44
N ASN A 18 -15.99 6.89 12.98
CA ASN A 18 -17.26 7.18 13.64
C ASN A 18 -18.30 6.11 13.29
N TRP A 19 -18.42 5.10 14.13
CA TRP A 19 -19.28 3.92 13.91
C TRP A 19 -20.78 4.26 13.83
N ASN A 20 -21.21 5.45 14.28
CA ASN A 20 -22.60 5.89 14.15
C ASN A 20 -22.91 6.44 12.76
N THR A 21 -21.90 7.00 12.07
CA THR A 21 -22.07 7.68 10.79
C THR A 21 -21.28 7.03 9.66
N ASN A 22 -20.40 6.07 9.97
CA ASN A 22 -19.42 5.46 9.07
C ASN A 22 -18.44 6.47 8.45
N VAL A 23 -18.28 7.66 9.03
CA VAL A 23 -17.30 8.64 8.57
C VAL A 23 -15.90 8.22 8.98
N ILE A 24 -15.01 8.10 8.00
CA ILE A 24 -13.60 7.78 8.21
C ILE A 24 -12.96 8.91 9.01
N SER A 25 -12.40 8.58 10.16
CA SER A 25 -11.83 9.52 11.11
C SER A 25 -10.46 9.07 11.58
N SER A 26 -9.71 9.94 12.24
CA SER A 26 -8.40 9.64 12.80
C SER A 26 -8.24 10.30 14.17
N ASN A 27 -7.39 9.69 15.00
CA ASN A 27 -7.05 10.19 16.33
C ASN A 27 -5.61 10.74 16.42
N VAL A 28 -4.94 10.97 15.29
CA VAL A 28 -3.53 11.40 15.25
C VAL A 28 -3.27 12.73 15.96
N THR A 29 -4.30 13.57 16.12
CA THR A 29 -4.21 14.85 16.84
C THR A 29 -4.58 14.75 18.33
N GLY A 30 -4.81 13.54 18.84
CA GLY A 30 -5.25 13.27 20.21
C GLY A 30 -6.76 13.37 20.41
N GLN A 31 -7.52 13.69 19.37
CA GLN A 31 -8.99 13.72 19.35
C GLN A 31 -9.49 13.06 18.07
N MET A 32 -10.51 12.21 18.21
CA MET A 32 -11.15 11.61 17.05
C MET A 32 -11.83 12.71 16.19
N SER A 33 -11.35 12.85 14.96
CA SER A 33 -11.84 13.87 14.02
C SER A 33 -11.98 13.26 12.63
N PRO A 34 -12.90 13.72 11.78
CA PRO A 34 -12.95 13.29 10.39
C PRO A 34 -11.58 13.42 9.73
N VAL A 35 -11.12 12.40 9.04
CA VAL A 35 -9.75 12.35 8.51
C VAL A 35 -9.42 13.55 7.62
N LEU A 36 -10.38 14.03 6.83
CA LEU A 36 -10.19 15.18 5.95
C LEU A 36 -9.97 16.50 6.70
N SER A 37 -10.41 16.60 7.98
CA SER A 37 -10.20 17.79 8.79
C SER A 37 -8.80 17.88 9.39
N VAL A 38 -8.07 16.76 9.42
CA VAL A 38 -6.70 16.68 9.96
C VAL A 38 -5.65 16.41 8.88
N LEU A 39 -6.08 16.13 7.66
CA LEU A 39 -5.19 15.90 6.52
C LEU A 39 -4.47 17.20 6.14
N PRO A 40 -3.13 17.22 6.06
CA PRO A 40 -2.40 18.40 5.61
C PRO A 40 -2.80 18.83 4.20
N THR A 41 -2.90 20.13 3.94
CA THR A 41 -3.40 20.67 2.66
C THR A 41 -2.53 20.35 1.45
N ASN A 42 -1.26 19.99 1.68
CA ASN A 42 -0.33 19.54 0.64
C ASN A 42 -0.43 18.04 0.35
N VAL A 43 -1.21 17.28 1.12
CA VAL A 43 -1.52 15.87 0.85
C VAL A 43 -2.85 15.82 0.10
N ARG A 44 -2.82 15.31 -1.11
CA ARG A 44 -3.94 15.39 -2.05
C ARG A 44 -4.66 14.08 -2.28
N ALA A 45 -4.19 13.00 -1.65
CA ALA A 45 -4.80 11.69 -1.77
C ALA A 45 -4.60 10.85 -0.52
N LEU A 46 -5.51 9.90 -0.28
CA LEU A 46 -5.40 8.83 0.70
C LEU A 46 -5.72 7.49 0.04
N THR A 47 -5.08 6.43 0.51
CA THR A 47 -5.44 5.06 0.19
C THR A 47 -6.28 4.51 1.33
N LEU A 48 -7.56 4.26 1.05
CA LEU A 48 -8.53 3.80 2.06
C LEU A 48 -8.51 2.27 2.13
N ALA A 49 -8.21 1.71 3.28
CA ALA A 49 -8.00 0.29 3.52
C ALA A 49 -8.94 -0.23 4.61
N PHE A 50 -9.47 -1.43 4.56
CA PHE A 50 -9.48 -2.39 3.48
C PHE A 50 -10.91 -2.88 3.22
N ALA A 51 -11.30 -2.97 1.96
CA ALA A 51 -12.48 -3.69 1.56
C ALA A 51 -12.17 -5.19 1.47
N THR A 52 -13.00 -6.05 2.06
CA THR A 52 -12.82 -7.50 2.08
C THR A 52 -14.07 -8.23 1.63
N GLY A 53 -13.92 -9.45 1.17
CA GLY A 53 -15.02 -10.29 0.67
C GLY A 53 -15.08 -10.33 -0.86
N GLU A 54 -16.18 -10.74 -1.42
CA GLU A 54 -16.39 -10.82 -2.87
C GLU A 54 -16.73 -9.45 -3.45
N CYS A 55 -16.18 -9.12 -4.61
CA CYS A 55 -16.46 -7.87 -5.32
C CYS A 55 -17.96 -7.67 -5.57
N GLY A 56 -18.47 -6.48 -5.24
CA GLY A 56 -19.89 -6.15 -5.29
C GLY A 56 -20.67 -6.54 -4.04
N SER A 57 -20.08 -7.32 -3.15
CA SER A 57 -20.64 -7.70 -1.83
C SER A 57 -19.62 -7.49 -0.71
N GLU A 58 -18.59 -6.70 -0.98
CA GLU A 58 -17.52 -6.41 -0.03
C GLU A 58 -18.03 -5.62 1.19
N ASN A 59 -17.26 -5.75 2.26
CA ASN A 59 -17.50 -5.01 3.50
C ASN A 59 -16.19 -4.47 4.08
N TRP A 60 -16.31 -3.56 5.03
CA TRP A 60 -15.22 -2.92 5.75
C TRP A 60 -15.33 -3.25 7.24
N ALA A 61 -14.71 -4.35 7.64
CA ALA A 61 -14.82 -4.88 9.00
C ALA A 61 -16.29 -4.97 9.50
N GLY A 62 -17.19 -5.45 8.63
CA GLY A 62 -18.61 -5.58 8.91
C GLY A 62 -19.49 -4.41 8.49
N VAL A 63 -18.92 -3.26 8.10
CA VAL A 63 -19.68 -2.16 7.49
C VAL A 63 -19.90 -2.47 6.00
N ASP A 64 -21.14 -2.39 5.57
CA ASP A 64 -21.51 -2.57 4.15
C ASP A 64 -20.77 -1.56 3.25
N GLY A 65 -20.26 -2.02 2.11
CA GLY A 65 -19.50 -1.17 1.19
C GLY A 65 -20.29 0.03 0.67
N GLY A 66 -21.60 -0.13 0.44
CA GLY A 66 -22.48 0.96 0.04
C GLY A 66 -22.67 1.99 1.15
N ALA A 67 -22.79 1.55 2.41
CA ALA A 67 -22.91 2.43 3.56
C ALA A 67 -21.61 3.24 3.77
N LEU A 68 -20.44 2.60 3.64
CA LEU A 68 -19.17 3.32 3.73
C LEU A 68 -19.01 4.33 2.60
N ALA A 69 -19.31 3.93 1.36
CA ALA A 69 -19.24 4.81 0.19
C ALA A 69 -20.16 6.02 0.35
N ALA A 70 -21.42 5.82 0.75
CA ALA A 70 -22.39 6.89 0.96
C ALA A 70 -21.96 7.90 2.02
N ALA A 71 -21.27 7.45 3.07
CA ALA A 71 -20.78 8.32 4.14
C ALA A 71 -19.55 9.14 3.74
N ASN A 72 -18.67 8.62 2.85
CA ASN A 72 -17.34 9.19 2.65
C ASN A 72 -17.09 9.77 1.25
N VAL A 73 -17.59 9.13 0.18
CA VAL A 73 -17.35 9.60 -1.20
C VAL A 73 -17.76 11.06 -1.40
N PRO A 74 -18.92 11.52 -0.92
CA PRO A 74 -19.29 12.94 -1.04
C PRO A 74 -18.35 13.89 -0.28
N LEU A 75 -17.78 13.44 0.84
CA LEU A 75 -16.85 14.26 1.64
C LEU A 75 -15.52 14.44 0.92
N PHE A 76 -14.96 13.37 0.37
CA PHE A 76 -13.72 13.42 -0.41
C PHE A 76 -13.91 14.28 -1.67
N THR A 77 -15.03 14.13 -2.35
CA THR A 77 -15.36 14.93 -3.54
C THR A 77 -15.50 16.42 -3.20
N ALA A 78 -16.21 16.76 -2.12
CA ALA A 78 -16.36 18.14 -1.69
C ALA A 78 -15.05 18.79 -1.25
N ALA A 79 -14.15 18.02 -0.64
CA ALA A 79 -12.81 18.46 -0.25
C ALA A 79 -11.82 18.50 -1.42
N ASN A 80 -12.18 17.96 -2.58
CA ASN A 80 -11.29 17.74 -3.72
C ASN A 80 -10.01 16.98 -3.33
N VAL A 81 -10.17 15.94 -2.51
CA VAL A 81 -9.11 14.99 -2.12
C VAL A 81 -9.32 13.68 -2.87
N ASN A 82 -8.30 13.24 -3.55
CA ASN A 82 -8.34 11.98 -4.27
C ASN A 82 -8.28 10.80 -3.29
N TYR A 83 -8.76 9.65 -3.75
CA TYR A 83 -8.66 8.43 -2.97
C TYR A 83 -8.45 7.20 -3.86
N VAL A 84 -7.79 6.23 -3.28
CA VAL A 84 -7.66 4.86 -3.77
C VAL A 84 -8.48 3.97 -2.85
N ILE A 85 -9.20 3.01 -3.40
CA ILE A 85 -9.83 1.95 -2.60
C ILE A 85 -8.89 0.76 -2.58
N SER A 86 -8.39 0.41 -1.40
CA SER A 86 -7.56 -0.76 -1.19
C SER A 86 -8.38 -1.93 -0.62
N THR A 87 -8.08 -3.12 -1.08
CA THR A 87 -8.79 -4.35 -0.77
C THR A 87 -7.86 -5.37 -0.12
N GLY A 88 -8.39 -6.32 0.62
CA GLY A 88 -7.61 -7.40 1.22
C GLY A 88 -6.95 -7.02 2.53
N GLY A 89 -5.63 -6.95 2.56
CA GLY A 89 -4.82 -6.69 3.75
C GLY A 89 -4.57 -7.95 4.60
N ALA A 90 -3.81 -7.79 5.70
CA ALA A 90 -3.38 -8.91 6.56
C ALA A 90 -4.53 -9.67 7.23
N ALA A 91 -5.64 -9.00 7.52
CA ALA A 91 -6.76 -9.57 8.27
C ALA A 91 -7.87 -10.18 7.42
N GLY A 92 -7.80 -10.07 6.09
CA GLY A 92 -8.83 -10.57 5.21
C GLY A 92 -8.38 -10.72 3.78
N SER A 93 -9.27 -11.19 2.92
CA SER A 93 -9.02 -11.31 1.49
C SER A 93 -10.13 -10.66 0.68
N PHE A 94 -9.80 -10.27 -0.52
CA PHE A 94 -10.77 -9.79 -1.50
C PHE A 94 -10.75 -10.73 -2.70
N THR A 95 -11.92 -11.16 -3.13
CA THR A 95 -12.09 -12.04 -4.27
C THR A 95 -12.98 -11.38 -5.32
N CYS A 96 -12.82 -11.75 -6.57
CA CYS A 96 -13.68 -11.24 -7.63
C CYS A 96 -13.87 -12.30 -8.73
N GLY A 97 -14.99 -12.97 -8.70
CA GLY A 97 -15.31 -14.05 -9.62
C GLY A 97 -16.01 -13.59 -10.91
N SER A 98 -16.43 -12.33 -11.03
CA SER A 98 -17.15 -11.86 -12.21
C SER A 98 -16.84 -10.41 -12.59
N ASP A 99 -16.93 -10.11 -13.90
CA ASP A 99 -16.77 -8.75 -14.41
C ASP A 99 -17.88 -7.82 -13.92
N ALA A 100 -19.10 -8.34 -13.78
CA ALA A 100 -20.23 -7.58 -13.23
C ALA A 100 -19.99 -7.22 -11.75
N GLY A 101 -19.42 -8.14 -10.96
CA GLY A 101 -19.03 -7.87 -9.58
C GLY A 101 -17.96 -6.79 -9.48
N MET A 102 -16.92 -6.86 -10.31
CA MET A 102 -15.87 -5.83 -10.38
C MET A 102 -16.44 -4.46 -10.78
N ALA A 103 -17.33 -4.42 -11.77
CA ALA A 103 -17.99 -3.17 -12.17
C ALA A 103 -18.88 -2.61 -11.03
N THR A 104 -19.62 -3.46 -10.34
CA THR A 104 -20.44 -3.05 -9.18
C THR A 104 -19.55 -2.47 -8.08
N PHE A 105 -18.43 -3.12 -7.76
CA PHE A 105 -17.45 -2.66 -6.79
C PHE A 105 -16.88 -1.28 -7.17
N ILE A 106 -16.34 -1.13 -8.38
CA ILE A 106 -15.74 0.15 -8.81
C ILE A 106 -16.78 1.27 -8.83
N ASN A 107 -17.98 1.02 -9.38
CA ASN A 107 -19.04 2.02 -9.48
C ASN A 107 -19.58 2.48 -8.14
N ARG A 108 -19.52 1.62 -7.11
CA ARG A 108 -19.93 1.97 -5.74
C ARG A 108 -19.12 3.12 -5.17
N TYR A 109 -17.84 3.15 -5.44
CA TYR A 109 -16.91 4.19 -4.95
C TYR A 109 -16.61 5.26 -6.00
N ALA A 110 -17.24 5.22 -7.15
CA ALA A 110 -16.92 6.10 -8.28
C ALA A 110 -17.22 7.57 -7.97
N SER A 111 -16.26 8.42 -8.28
CA SER A 111 -16.38 9.88 -8.32
C SER A 111 -15.22 10.44 -9.15
N ASN A 112 -15.19 11.76 -9.35
CA ASN A 112 -14.06 12.42 -10.02
C ASN A 112 -12.75 12.31 -9.21
N ASN A 113 -12.83 11.94 -7.93
CA ASN A 113 -11.69 11.81 -7.03
C ASN A 113 -11.25 10.36 -6.78
N LEU A 114 -11.97 9.36 -7.30
CA LEU A 114 -11.47 7.98 -7.31
C LEU A 114 -10.37 7.87 -8.36
N VAL A 115 -9.12 7.65 -7.92
CA VAL A 115 -7.97 7.61 -8.83
C VAL A 115 -7.37 6.22 -9.00
N GLY A 116 -7.76 5.26 -8.16
CA GLY A 116 -7.24 3.90 -8.27
C GLY A 116 -7.98 2.88 -7.41
N ILE A 117 -7.77 1.63 -7.78
CA ILE A 117 -8.10 0.44 -7.01
C ILE A 117 -6.80 -0.28 -6.71
N ASP A 118 -6.61 -0.63 -5.46
CA ASP A 118 -5.45 -1.36 -4.98
C ASP A 118 -5.84 -2.74 -4.47
N PHE A 119 -5.08 -3.75 -4.80
CA PHE A 119 -5.29 -5.13 -4.38
C PHE A 119 -4.12 -5.56 -3.49
N ASP A 120 -4.33 -5.50 -2.18
CA ASP A 120 -3.37 -5.93 -1.18
C ASP A 120 -3.53 -7.43 -0.92
N ILE A 121 -2.60 -8.21 -1.48
CA ILE A 121 -2.65 -9.67 -1.48
C ILE A 121 -1.51 -10.21 -0.64
N GLU A 122 -1.83 -10.62 0.60
CA GLU A 122 -0.81 -11.05 1.56
C GLU A 122 -0.80 -12.56 1.80
N ALA A 123 -1.98 -13.16 1.99
CA ALA A 123 -2.11 -14.57 2.32
C ALA A 123 -3.53 -15.10 2.08
N GLY A 124 -3.72 -16.40 2.30
CA GLY A 124 -5.05 -17.02 2.39
C GLY A 124 -5.82 -17.18 1.07
N GLN A 125 -5.18 -16.95 -0.06
CA GLN A 125 -5.79 -17.10 -1.38
C GLN A 125 -5.21 -18.31 -2.13
N THR A 126 -5.95 -18.83 -3.09
CA THR A 126 -5.45 -19.81 -4.04
C THR A 126 -4.97 -19.12 -5.32
N GLN A 127 -4.11 -19.79 -6.07
CA GLN A 127 -3.70 -19.28 -7.38
C GLN A 127 -4.90 -19.02 -8.30
N GLN A 128 -5.93 -19.88 -8.24
CA GLN A 128 -7.13 -19.68 -9.06
C GLN A 128 -7.87 -18.39 -8.72
N VAL A 129 -8.03 -18.08 -7.43
CA VAL A 129 -8.67 -16.83 -6.98
C VAL A 129 -7.90 -15.61 -7.45
N ILE A 130 -6.56 -15.65 -7.40
CA ILE A 130 -5.69 -14.58 -7.92
C ILE A 130 -5.82 -14.48 -9.44
N ASN A 131 -5.85 -15.60 -10.16
CA ASN A 131 -6.06 -15.63 -11.60
C ASN A 131 -7.41 -14.98 -11.99
N ASP A 132 -8.48 -15.33 -11.28
CA ASP A 132 -9.81 -14.75 -11.51
C ASP A 132 -9.80 -13.25 -11.30
N LEU A 133 -9.16 -12.77 -10.22
CA LEU A 133 -9.03 -11.34 -9.94
C LEU A 133 -8.30 -10.60 -11.07
N VAL A 134 -7.14 -11.11 -11.48
CA VAL A 134 -6.34 -10.46 -12.55
C VAL A 134 -7.09 -10.43 -13.88
N GLN A 135 -7.84 -11.48 -14.22
CA GLN A 135 -8.70 -11.49 -15.40
C GLN A 135 -9.78 -10.40 -15.33
N ARG A 136 -10.39 -10.20 -14.15
CA ARG A 136 -11.37 -9.10 -13.97
C ARG A 136 -10.72 -7.73 -14.12
N VAL A 137 -9.47 -7.56 -13.67
CA VAL A 137 -8.73 -6.30 -13.86
C VAL A 137 -8.43 -6.05 -15.33
N VAL A 138 -8.10 -7.07 -16.12
CA VAL A 138 -7.91 -6.93 -17.58
C VAL A 138 -9.16 -6.34 -18.25
N VAL A 139 -10.35 -6.82 -17.87
CA VAL A 139 -11.62 -6.29 -18.38
C VAL A 139 -11.90 -4.90 -17.81
N ALA A 140 -11.69 -4.70 -16.52
CA ALA A 140 -11.92 -3.43 -15.86
C ALA A 140 -11.10 -2.27 -16.47
N GLN A 141 -9.86 -2.51 -16.86
CA GLN A 141 -9.03 -1.49 -17.51
C GLN A 141 -9.64 -0.94 -18.81
N GLN A 142 -10.38 -1.76 -19.55
CA GLN A 142 -11.03 -1.32 -20.79
C GLN A 142 -12.21 -0.40 -20.49
N ASN A 143 -12.91 -0.66 -19.39
CA ASN A 143 -14.11 0.09 -18.98
C ASN A 143 -13.75 1.32 -18.13
N TYR A 144 -12.63 1.30 -17.43
CA TYR A 144 -12.15 2.36 -16.54
C TYR A 144 -10.70 2.77 -16.88
N PRO A 145 -10.46 3.30 -18.09
CA PRO A 145 -9.09 3.52 -18.60
C PRO A 145 -8.29 4.58 -17.83
N ASN A 146 -8.96 5.40 -17.02
CA ASN A 146 -8.33 6.46 -16.22
C ASN A 146 -8.02 6.01 -14.77
N LEU A 147 -8.48 4.82 -14.36
CA LEU A 147 -8.15 4.30 -13.05
C LEU A 147 -6.80 3.59 -13.05
N ARG A 148 -6.03 3.83 -12.00
CA ARG A 148 -4.87 3.01 -11.66
C ARG A 148 -5.36 1.69 -11.07
N PHE A 149 -4.69 0.60 -11.43
CA PHE A 149 -4.83 -0.70 -10.78
C PHE A 149 -3.49 -1.11 -10.22
N SER A 150 -3.37 -1.16 -8.91
CA SER A 150 -2.15 -1.55 -8.21
C SER A 150 -2.33 -2.90 -7.51
N PHE A 151 -1.23 -3.64 -7.43
CA PHE A 151 -1.13 -4.86 -6.62
C PHE A 151 -0.10 -4.60 -5.53
N THR A 152 -0.56 -4.63 -4.29
CA THR A 152 0.29 -4.45 -3.10
C THR A 152 0.71 -5.81 -2.61
N LEU A 153 2.02 -6.05 -2.61
CA LEU A 153 2.60 -7.36 -2.42
C LEU A 153 3.66 -7.33 -1.33
N ALA A 154 3.64 -8.36 -0.48
CA ALA A 154 4.69 -8.60 0.50
C ALA A 154 6.01 -8.93 -0.20
N THR A 155 7.09 -8.30 0.23
CA THR A 155 8.42 -8.49 -0.33
C THR A 155 9.47 -8.59 0.76
N LEU A 156 10.53 -9.37 0.48
CA LEU A 156 11.83 -9.20 1.14
C LEU A 156 12.72 -8.31 0.27
N ALA A 157 13.92 -8.06 0.73
CA ALA A 157 14.90 -7.26 0.01
C ALA A 157 16.29 -7.92 0.05
N PRO A 158 16.42 -9.17 -0.45
CA PRO A 158 17.72 -9.84 -0.46
C PRO A 158 18.74 -9.00 -1.21
N SER A 159 19.89 -8.75 -0.56
CA SER A 159 20.91 -7.83 -1.05
C SER A 159 22.11 -8.54 -1.67
N GLN A 160 22.12 -9.88 -1.70
CA GLN A 160 23.17 -10.68 -2.33
C GLN A 160 22.58 -11.62 -3.37
N PRO A 161 23.19 -11.72 -4.57
CA PRO A 161 22.80 -12.70 -5.58
C PRO A 161 22.87 -14.12 -5.02
N GLY A 162 21.80 -14.89 -5.20
CA GLY A 162 21.73 -16.28 -4.74
C GLY A 162 21.50 -16.44 -3.24
N ALA A 163 21.22 -15.37 -2.50
CA ALA A 163 20.75 -15.48 -1.14
C ALA A 163 19.41 -16.21 -1.14
N VAL A 164 19.35 -17.32 -0.40
CA VAL A 164 18.15 -18.15 -0.29
C VAL A 164 17.21 -17.47 0.70
N MET A 165 16.01 -17.18 0.27
CA MET A 165 14.96 -16.66 1.15
C MET A 165 14.57 -17.71 2.18
N ALA A 166 14.08 -17.26 3.34
CA ALA A 166 13.60 -18.17 4.37
C ALA A 166 12.48 -19.06 3.78
N SER A 167 12.50 -20.34 4.10
CA SER A 167 11.56 -21.34 3.58
C SER A 167 10.08 -21.03 3.86
N SER A 168 9.79 -20.17 4.85
CA SER A 168 8.45 -19.67 5.17
C SER A 168 7.84 -18.78 4.09
N TRP A 169 8.65 -18.28 3.16
CA TRP A 169 8.20 -17.38 2.09
C TRP A 169 7.90 -18.10 0.77
N GLY A 170 8.04 -19.43 0.74
CA GLY A 170 7.77 -20.22 -0.45
C GLY A 170 9.01 -20.46 -1.29
N ALA A 171 8.84 -21.12 -2.44
CA ALA A 171 9.92 -21.70 -3.21
C ALA A 171 10.66 -20.72 -4.13
N SER A 172 10.22 -19.49 -4.24
CA SER A 172 10.70 -18.57 -5.27
C SER A 172 11.79 -17.62 -4.78
N ALA A 173 12.74 -18.12 -4.02
CA ALA A 173 14.01 -17.41 -3.96
C ALA A 173 14.61 -17.42 -5.37
N PRO A 174 14.78 -16.35 -6.00
CA PRO A 174 15.56 -15.16 -5.73
C PRO A 174 14.81 -13.83 -5.91
N ASP A 175 13.50 -13.86 -6.08
CA ASP A 175 12.76 -12.70 -6.55
C ASP A 175 12.19 -11.80 -5.47
N SER A 176 12.36 -12.13 -4.21
CA SER A 176 11.88 -11.37 -3.06
C SER A 176 10.42 -11.57 -2.70
N PHE A 177 9.56 -12.11 -3.55
CA PHE A 177 8.15 -12.33 -3.23
C PHE A 177 7.87 -13.61 -2.45
N ASN A 178 6.74 -13.65 -1.77
CA ASN A 178 6.15 -14.91 -1.34
C ASN A 178 5.38 -15.56 -2.51
N ILE A 179 4.82 -16.73 -2.28
CA ILE A 179 4.07 -17.47 -3.31
C ILE A 179 2.90 -16.67 -3.89
N TYR A 180 2.26 -15.81 -3.10
CA TYR A 180 1.12 -15.00 -3.56
C TYR A 180 1.57 -13.91 -4.54
N GLY A 181 2.67 -13.23 -4.26
CA GLY A 181 3.28 -12.28 -5.19
C GLY A 181 3.68 -12.93 -6.50
N ASP A 182 4.29 -14.12 -6.44
CA ASP A 182 4.62 -14.90 -7.63
C ASP A 182 3.38 -15.24 -8.46
N TRP A 183 2.29 -15.67 -7.82
CA TRP A 183 1.06 -15.96 -8.53
C TRP A 183 0.43 -14.73 -9.18
N VAL A 184 0.52 -13.56 -8.54
CA VAL A 184 0.10 -12.30 -9.14
C VAL A 184 0.92 -11.99 -10.39
N MET A 185 2.25 -12.06 -10.31
CA MET A 185 3.13 -11.79 -11.45
C MET A 185 2.90 -12.79 -12.60
N GLN A 186 2.73 -14.07 -12.29
CA GLN A 186 2.40 -15.10 -13.27
C GLN A 186 1.04 -14.83 -13.93
N ALA A 187 0.03 -14.44 -13.17
CA ALA A 187 -1.29 -14.10 -13.69
C ALA A 187 -1.23 -12.88 -14.61
N ILE A 188 -0.50 -11.82 -14.22
CA ILE A 188 -0.28 -10.62 -15.04
C ILE A 188 0.32 -11.01 -16.40
N GLN A 189 1.33 -11.86 -16.41
CA GLN A 189 1.96 -12.33 -17.65
C GLN A 189 1.01 -13.21 -18.46
N THR A 190 0.32 -14.15 -17.81
CA THR A 190 -0.57 -15.11 -18.47
C THR A 190 -1.75 -14.42 -19.15
N TYR A 191 -2.37 -13.45 -18.49
CA TYR A 191 -3.56 -12.75 -19.01
C TYR A 191 -3.25 -11.45 -19.74
N GLY A 192 -1.96 -11.07 -19.82
CA GLY A 192 -1.49 -9.94 -20.60
C GLY A 192 -1.92 -8.58 -20.07
N LEU A 193 -2.04 -8.46 -18.74
CA LEU A 193 -2.32 -7.18 -18.09
C LEU A 193 -1.16 -6.22 -18.34
N LYS A 194 -1.44 -5.01 -18.85
CA LYS A 194 -0.37 -4.08 -19.24
C LYS A 194 -0.30 -2.80 -18.40
N ASN A 195 -1.44 -2.25 -18.07
CA ASN A 195 -1.52 -0.99 -17.33
C ASN A 195 -1.79 -1.27 -15.85
N TYR A 196 -0.76 -1.65 -15.13
CA TYR A 196 -0.79 -1.95 -13.70
C TYR A 196 0.41 -1.31 -13.00
N THR A 197 0.37 -1.24 -11.70
CA THR A 197 1.52 -0.94 -10.86
C THR A 197 1.71 -2.03 -9.82
N ILE A 198 2.95 -2.27 -9.43
CA ILE A 198 3.30 -3.13 -8.29
C ILE A 198 3.72 -2.22 -7.15
N ASN A 199 2.97 -2.29 -6.06
CA ASN A 199 3.26 -1.58 -4.83
C ASN A 199 3.93 -2.54 -3.84
N LEU A 200 5.17 -2.27 -3.50
CA LEU A 200 5.96 -3.13 -2.63
C LEU A 200 5.76 -2.76 -1.16
N MET A 201 5.32 -3.71 -0.34
CA MET A 201 5.33 -3.56 1.11
C MET A 201 6.75 -3.71 1.65
N THR A 202 7.47 -2.59 1.73
CA THR A 202 8.88 -2.52 2.13
C THR A 202 9.01 -2.40 3.64
N MET A 203 8.64 -3.50 4.33
CA MET A 203 8.52 -3.62 5.77
C MET A 203 8.66 -5.08 6.20
N ASP A 204 8.88 -5.32 7.48
CA ASP A 204 8.79 -6.62 8.14
C ASP A 204 9.61 -7.74 7.46
N TYR A 205 10.87 -7.44 7.16
CA TYR A 205 11.77 -8.36 6.44
C TYR A 205 12.22 -9.58 7.26
N GLY A 206 11.95 -9.60 8.56
CA GLY A 206 12.34 -10.68 9.45
C GLY A 206 13.77 -10.53 9.99
N SER A 207 14.46 -11.63 10.21
CA SER A 207 15.81 -11.59 10.78
C SER A 207 16.78 -10.84 9.88
N ALA A 208 17.54 -9.90 10.47
CA ALA A 208 18.54 -9.14 9.72
C ALA A 208 19.58 -10.07 9.11
N GLY A 209 19.59 -10.10 7.79
CA GLY A 209 20.50 -10.94 7.00
C GLY A 209 20.42 -10.60 5.52
N PRO A 210 21.47 -10.92 4.75
CA PRO A 210 21.55 -10.55 3.33
C PRO A 210 20.51 -11.26 2.45
N GLY A 211 19.85 -12.31 2.96
CA GLY A 211 18.73 -12.97 2.30
C GLY A 211 17.39 -12.30 2.53
N ASN A 212 17.31 -11.36 3.47
CA ASN A 212 16.06 -10.71 3.86
C ASN A 212 16.05 -9.20 3.57
N CYS A 213 17.18 -8.52 3.81
CA CYS A 213 17.27 -7.06 3.73
C CYS A 213 18.71 -6.59 3.48
N VAL A 214 18.87 -5.30 3.27
CA VAL A 214 20.18 -4.63 3.30
C VAL A 214 20.59 -4.44 4.76
N VAL A 215 21.70 -5.05 5.16
CA VAL A 215 22.14 -5.06 6.57
C VAL A 215 23.33 -4.13 6.78
N ALA A 216 23.26 -3.32 7.83
CA ALA A 216 24.40 -2.64 8.40
C ALA A 216 24.28 -2.65 9.92
N ASN A 217 25.43 -2.83 10.62
CA ASN A 217 25.49 -2.88 12.08
C ASN A 217 24.51 -3.89 12.72
N GLY A 218 24.25 -5.01 12.04
CA GLY A 218 23.38 -6.07 12.54
C GLY A 218 21.87 -5.81 12.45
N THR A 219 21.45 -4.74 11.75
CA THR A 219 20.04 -4.39 11.56
C THR A 219 19.72 -4.16 10.09
N CYS A 220 18.46 -4.39 9.71
CA CYS A 220 17.95 -4.03 8.40
C CYS A 220 17.94 -2.48 8.25
N GLN A 221 18.54 -2.01 7.18
CA GLN A 221 18.50 -0.59 6.80
C GLN A 221 17.24 -0.36 5.97
N MET A 222 16.20 0.20 6.58
CA MET A 222 14.85 0.15 6.00
C MET A 222 14.71 0.95 4.72
N GLY A 223 15.28 2.13 4.63
CA GLY A 223 15.29 2.93 3.38
C GLY A 223 16.08 2.25 2.25
N GLN A 224 17.25 1.71 2.56
CA GLN A 224 18.08 0.98 1.58
C GLN A 224 17.43 -0.34 1.17
N SER A 225 16.73 -1.00 2.07
CA SER A 225 15.99 -2.23 1.76
C SER A 225 14.77 -1.96 0.88
N ALA A 226 14.09 -0.83 1.04
CA ALA A 226 13.03 -0.42 0.13
C ALA A 226 13.58 -0.22 -1.32
N ILE A 227 14.73 0.40 -1.46
CA ILE A 227 15.42 0.56 -2.75
C ILE A 227 15.80 -0.80 -3.32
N GLN A 228 16.38 -1.67 -2.51
CA GLN A 228 16.80 -3.02 -2.94
C GLN A 228 15.62 -3.85 -3.42
N ALA A 229 14.47 -3.79 -2.74
CA ALA A 229 13.26 -4.47 -3.15
C ALA A 229 12.78 -4.02 -4.54
N ALA A 230 12.81 -2.71 -4.81
CA ALA A 230 12.48 -2.17 -6.13
C ALA A 230 13.47 -2.65 -7.21
N MET A 231 14.76 -2.67 -6.92
CA MET A 231 15.77 -3.16 -7.84
C MET A 231 15.58 -4.66 -8.13
N ASN A 232 15.29 -5.45 -7.12
CA ASN A 232 15.04 -6.90 -7.28
C ASN A 232 13.79 -7.16 -8.16
N LEU A 233 12.71 -6.40 -7.98
CA LEU A 233 11.52 -6.50 -8.83
C LEU A 233 11.85 -6.16 -10.29
N HIS A 234 12.64 -5.10 -10.50
CA HIS A 234 13.10 -4.72 -11.84
C HIS A 234 13.95 -5.84 -12.48
N ASP A 235 14.94 -6.34 -11.76
CA ASP A 235 15.92 -7.27 -12.29
C ASP A 235 15.33 -8.67 -12.53
N HIS A 236 14.42 -9.12 -11.66
CA HIS A 236 13.87 -10.47 -11.76
C HIS A 236 12.63 -10.55 -12.66
N TRP A 237 11.67 -9.65 -12.48
CA TRP A 237 10.42 -9.68 -13.22
C TRP A 237 10.37 -8.73 -14.42
N GLY A 238 11.38 -7.88 -14.58
CA GLY A 238 11.44 -6.91 -15.67
C GLY A 238 10.41 -5.78 -15.55
N VAL A 239 9.84 -5.57 -14.37
CA VAL A 239 8.89 -4.47 -14.14
C VAL A 239 9.66 -3.15 -14.25
N PRO A 240 9.24 -2.21 -15.08
CA PRO A 240 9.91 -0.91 -15.16
C PRO A 240 9.60 -0.07 -13.93
N TYR A 241 10.53 0.78 -13.51
CA TYR A 241 10.32 1.69 -12.37
C TYR A 241 9.08 2.57 -12.53
N SER A 242 8.70 2.90 -13.75
CA SER A 242 7.46 3.63 -14.07
C SER A 242 6.16 2.83 -13.84
N GLN A 243 6.26 1.61 -13.33
CA GLN A 243 5.14 0.78 -12.88
C GLN A 243 5.34 0.30 -11.43
N MET A 244 6.20 0.97 -10.66
CA MET A 244 6.45 0.61 -9.26
C MET A 244 6.00 1.70 -8.30
N GLU A 245 5.53 1.24 -7.14
CA GLU A 245 5.19 2.04 -5.98
C GLU A 245 5.83 1.43 -4.73
N LEU A 246 6.04 2.22 -3.70
CA LEU A 246 6.64 1.77 -2.44
C LEU A 246 5.75 2.12 -1.27
N THR A 247 5.61 1.16 -0.34
CA THR A 247 4.86 1.32 0.90
C THR A 247 5.70 0.85 2.08
N PRO A 248 6.52 1.69 2.69
CA PRO A 248 7.14 1.38 3.98
C PRO A 248 6.13 1.42 5.13
N MET A 249 6.47 0.74 6.24
CA MET A 249 5.81 0.92 7.52
C MET A 249 6.60 1.91 8.35
N ILE A 250 6.02 3.07 8.65
CA ILE A 250 6.71 4.15 9.38
C ILE A 250 6.96 3.82 10.85
N GLY A 251 8.09 4.27 11.38
CA GLY A 251 8.45 3.99 12.76
C GLY A 251 8.82 2.53 13.01
N GLY A 252 8.49 2.02 14.19
CA GLY A 252 8.73 0.62 14.54
C GLY A 252 7.84 -0.31 13.74
N ASN A 253 8.45 -1.33 13.12
CA ASN A 253 7.75 -2.37 12.36
C ASN A 253 7.26 -3.49 13.30
N ASP A 254 6.44 -4.42 12.79
CA ASP A 254 5.99 -5.58 13.57
C ASP A 254 7.16 -6.51 13.90
N VAL A 255 8.14 -6.59 13.00
CA VAL A 255 9.39 -7.28 13.28
C VAL A 255 10.26 -6.43 14.23
N ALA A 256 10.50 -6.95 15.40
CA ALA A 256 11.30 -6.27 16.42
C ALA A 256 12.71 -5.95 15.91
N GLY A 257 13.14 -4.71 16.10
CA GLY A 257 14.44 -4.21 15.63
C GLY A 257 14.43 -3.59 14.24
N GLU A 258 13.34 -3.70 13.49
CA GLU A 258 13.15 -2.95 12.26
C GLU A 258 12.49 -1.60 12.56
N THR A 259 13.13 -0.53 12.12
CA THR A 259 12.64 0.83 12.32
C THR A 259 12.85 1.66 11.07
N PHE A 260 11.74 2.13 10.49
CA PHE A 260 11.77 3.08 9.39
C PHE A 260 11.79 4.50 9.96
N THR A 261 12.92 5.16 9.83
CA THR A 261 13.16 6.50 10.39
C THR A 261 12.77 7.60 9.41
N PRO A 262 12.66 8.87 9.86
CA PRO A 262 12.52 10.01 8.94
C PRO A 262 13.64 10.10 7.89
N ALA A 263 14.86 9.72 8.20
CA ALA A 263 15.97 9.66 7.24
C ALA A 263 15.76 8.58 6.16
N ASP A 264 15.11 7.46 6.52
CA ASP A 264 14.72 6.44 5.55
C ASP A 264 13.66 6.96 4.58
N ALA A 265 12.76 7.86 5.04
CA ALA A 265 11.81 8.53 4.18
C ALA A 265 12.50 9.40 3.12
N ASP A 266 13.52 10.20 3.51
CA ASP A 266 14.32 10.99 2.59
C ASP A 266 15.02 10.12 1.55
N THR A 267 15.64 9.03 2.02
CA THR A 267 16.35 8.07 1.17
C THR A 267 15.41 7.43 0.14
N THR A 268 14.23 7.01 0.59
CA THR A 268 13.20 6.40 -0.26
C THR A 268 12.67 7.40 -1.27
N ALA A 269 12.31 8.61 -0.84
CA ALA A 269 11.78 9.66 -1.71
C ALA A 269 12.80 10.10 -2.77
N ALA A 270 14.08 10.21 -2.42
CA ALA A 270 15.15 10.54 -3.36
C ALA A 270 15.26 9.48 -4.47
N PHE A 271 15.25 8.19 -4.12
CA PHE A 271 15.31 7.10 -5.09
C PHE A 271 14.10 7.10 -6.02
N VAL A 272 12.90 7.29 -5.46
CA VAL A 272 11.64 7.35 -6.21
C VAL A 272 11.69 8.44 -7.27
N LYS A 273 12.11 9.64 -6.90
CA LYS A 273 12.24 10.78 -7.84
C LYS A 273 13.31 10.54 -8.89
N GLN A 274 14.46 10.03 -8.48
CA GLN A 274 15.59 9.79 -9.38
C GLN A 274 15.30 8.74 -10.44
N ASN A 275 14.53 7.72 -10.10
CA ASN A 275 14.27 6.57 -10.97
C ASN A 275 12.87 6.59 -11.60
N GLY A 276 12.05 7.59 -11.29
CA GLY A 276 10.74 7.76 -11.89
C GLY A 276 9.71 6.70 -11.47
N LEU A 277 9.78 6.24 -10.20
CA LEU A 277 8.69 5.44 -9.64
C LEU A 277 7.42 6.30 -9.59
N VAL A 278 6.26 5.65 -9.61
CA VAL A 278 4.98 6.34 -9.83
C VAL A 278 4.10 6.42 -8.59
N GLY A 279 4.57 5.95 -7.46
CA GLY A 279 3.81 6.09 -6.21
C GLY A 279 4.66 5.90 -4.97
N VAL A 280 4.25 6.60 -3.92
CA VAL A 280 4.71 6.40 -2.54
C VAL A 280 3.49 6.41 -1.63
N HIS A 281 3.43 5.42 -0.80
CA HIS A 281 2.45 5.28 0.26
C HIS A 281 3.22 4.96 1.54
N PHE A 282 2.54 4.83 2.65
CA PHE A 282 3.10 4.22 3.86
C PHE A 282 2.00 3.65 4.76
N TRP A 283 2.33 2.63 5.51
CA TRP A 283 1.50 2.11 6.58
C TRP A 283 1.92 2.78 7.87
N SER A 284 1.12 3.62 8.54
CA SER A 284 -0.14 4.16 8.06
C SER A 284 -0.33 5.57 8.61
N PHE A 285 -1.28 6.31 8.05
CA PHE A 285 -1.66 7.63 8.53
C PHE A 285 -2.01 7.64 10.01
N ASP A 286 -2.72 6.59 10.49
CA ASP A 286 -3.08 6.45 11.90
C ASP A 286 -1.88 6.27 12.83
N ARG A 287 -0.75 5.78 12.30
CA ARG A 287 0.49 5.60 13.05
C ARG A 287 1.38 6.83 13.09
N ASP A 288 1.05 7.88 12.34
CA ASP A 288 1.91 9.07 12.21
C ASP A 288 1.71 10.08 13.35
N VAL A 289 1.85 9.57 14.56
CA VAL A 289 1.89 10.32 15.82
C VAL A 289 2.84 9.62 16.79
N ASP A 290 3.52 10.40 17.61
CA ASP A 290 4.50 9.88 18.55
C ASP A 290 3.87 9.05 19.68
N CYS A 291 4.55 8.00 20.06
CA CYS A 291 4.43 7.31 21.34
C CYS A 291 5.79 6.77 21.76
N PRO A 292 5.95 6.33 23.02
CA PRO A 292 7.22 5.77 23.49
C PRO A 292 7.69 4.59 22.64
N PRO A 293 9.01 4.42 22.46
CA PRO A 293 9.58 3.24 21.83
C PRO A 293 9.04 1.94 22.45
N GLY A 294 8.67 0.98 21.59
CA GLY A 294 8.11 -0.29 22.04
C GLY A 294 7.63 -1.16 20.89
N ALA A 295 6.75 -2.10 21.20
CA ALA A 295 6.10 -2.91 20.18
C ALA A 295 5.32 -2.03 19.17
N ALA A 296 5.22 -2.49 17.94
CA ALA A 296 4.45 -1.80 16.92
C ALA A 296 3.00 -1.59 17.37
N SER A 297 2.46 -0.42 17.05
CA SER A 297 1.09 -0.03 17.35
C SER A 297 0.38 0.37 16.07
N SER A 298 -0.88 0.05 15.95
CA SER A 298 -1.71 0.52 14.84
C SER A 298 -2.06 2.01 14.91
N MET A 299 -1.78 2.67 16.05
CA MET A 299 -2.23 4.03 16.34
C MET A 299 -1.10 5.01 16.68
N CYS A 300 0.16 4.60 16.62
CA CYS A 300 1.32 5.50 16.81
C CYS A 300 2.59 4.88 16.23
N ASN A 301 3.65 5.68 16.11
CA ASN A 301 4.88 5.28 15.41
C ASN A 301 5.83 4.39 16.22
N SER A 302 5.62 4.26 17.51
CA SER A 302 6.42 3.43 18.44
C SER A 302 7.93 3.74 18.51
N ILE A 303 8.33 4.95 18.10
CA ILE A 303 9.73 5.43 18.22
C ILE A 303 9.84 6.80 18.89
N GLY A 304 8.81 7.61 18.82
CA GLY A 304 8.79 8.97 19.36
C GLY A 304 9.69 9.96 18.61
N GLY A 305 9.56 11.24 18.97
CA GLY A 305 10.46 12.29 18.49
C GLY A 305 10.30 12.72 17.03
N VAL A 306 9.24 12.26 16.35
CA VAL A 306 8.93 12.63 14.93
C VAL A 306 7.87 13.72 14.86
N GLY A 307 6.97 13.75 15.82
CA GLY A 307 5.84 14.67 15.87
C GLY A 307 4.58 14.14 15.18
N THR A 308 3.47 14.84 15.39
CA THR A 308 2.18 14.53 14.75
C THR A 308 2.27 14.81 13.26
N LEU A 309 1.91 13.81 12.44
CA LEU A 309 1.97 13.85 10.97
C LEU A 309 3.37 14.18 10.44
N GLY A 310 4.42 13.79 11.18
CA GLY A 310 5.80 14.06 10.82
C GLY A 310 6.23 13.37 9.54
N TYR A 311 5.92 12.10 9.38
CA TYR A 311 6.18 11.36 8.13
C TYR A 311 5.31 11.86 6.97
N THR A 312 4.03 12.12 7.25
CA THR A 312 3.10 12.64 6.25
C THR A 312 3.63 13.93 5.61
N ASN A 313 4.06 14.87 6.44
CA ASN A 313 4.58 16.16 5.98
C ASN A 313 5.96 16.00 5.31
N ARG A 314 6.79 15.12 5.82
CA ARG A 314 8.14 14.87 5.26
C ARG A 314 8.05 14.30 3.85
N PHE A 315 7.32 13.23 3.65
CA PHE A 315 7.11 12.68 2.32
C PHE A 315 6.46 13.70 1.36
N ALA A 316 5.44 14.44 1.83
CA ALA A 316 4.80 15.47 1.01
C ALA A 316 5.79 16.55 0.55
N SER A 317 6.75 16.92 1.41
CA SER A 317 7.81 17.89 1.07
C SER A 317 8.82 17.29 0.10
N ASP A 318 9.32 16.09 0.38
CA ASP A 318 10.39 15.45 -0.40
C ASP A 318 9.92 15.03 -1.80
N LEU A 319 8.68 14.63 -1.92
CA LEU A 319 8.06 14.20 -3.18
C LEU A 319 7.47 15.35 -3.99
N ALA A 320 7.43 16.55 -3.44
CA ALA A 320 6.96 17.72 -4.18
C ALA A 320 7.73 17.90 -5.50
N PRO A 321 7.06 18.31 -6.59
CA PRO A 321 7.76 18.68 -7.82
C PRO A 321 8.83 19.71 -7.51
N GLY A 322 10.03 19.52 -8.06
CA GLY A 322 11.10 20.51 -7.90
C GLY A 322 10.62 21.89 -8.34
N ARG A 323 10.92 22.91 -7.52
CA ARG A 323 10.64 24.30 -7.86
C ARG A 323 11.61 24.77 -8.93
#